data_30b15b4f13e6fd4de4e2d8c94b942d76
#
_entry.id   30b15b4f13e6fd4de4e2d8c94b942d76
#
_cell.length_a   1.000
_cell.length_b   1.000
_cell.length_c   1.000
_cell.angle_alpha   90.00
_cell.angle_beta   90.00
_cell.angle_gamma   90.00
#
_symmetry.space_group_name_H-M   'P 1'
#
loop_
_entity.id
_entity.type
_entity.pdbx_description
1 polymer ?
#
loop_
_entity_poly.entity_id
_entity_poly.type
_entity_poly.pdbx_seq_one_letter_code
_entity_poly.pdbx_strand_id
1 'polypeptide(L)'
;EYSIFSTHFDEIINAEDLATRDEVQRLRQQLDRLMEPHIQTIGKLANRLQRILQAQQNRSWNFNLEEGLLDTARLTRIVTRPGSALSFKQESEINFKDTVVSILIDSSGSMRGRSMTLAAICADIIGSTLDRCNINTEILGFTTKHWKGGEARKLWMNQGSVPLPGRLNDLRHIIFKSADNSFRRARKNFGVMLRDGLLKENIDGEALLWAA
;
A
#
# COMPACT_ATOMS: atom_id res chain seq x y z
N GLU A 1 -9.67 19.97 20.92
CA GLU A 1 -9.62 18.50 20.94
C GLU A 1 -10.42 17.95 19.77
N TYR A 2 -9.87 17.02 18.98
CA TYR A 2 -10.57 16.41 17.84
C TYR A 2 -11.67 15.48 18.35
N SER A 3 -12.88 15.61 17.82
CA SER A 3 -14.01 14.78 18.20
C SER A 3 -14.77 14.27 16.97
N ILE A 4 -15.46 13.18 17.12
CA ILE A 4 -16.25 12.53 16.08
C ILE A 4 -17.70 12.46 16.57
N PHE A 5 -18.64 12.98 15.80
CA PHE A 5 -20.06 12.95 16.15
C PHE A 5 -20.61 11.52 16.07
N SER A 6 -20.34 10.81 14.99
CA SER A 6 -20.78 9.44 14.76
C SER A 6 -19.87 8.71 13.78
N THR A 7 -19.58 7.45 14.08
CA THR A 7 -18.88 6.52 13.18
C THR A 7 -19.84 5.53 12.53
N HIS A 8 -21.13 5.56 12.87
CA HIS A 8 -22.13 4.60 12.42
C HIS A 8 -22.31 4.55 10.89
N PHE A 9 -22.04 5.65 10.23
CA PHE A 9 -22.20 5.79 8.78
C PHE A 9 -20.88 5.63 8.00
N ASP A 10 -19.78 5.42 8.70
CA ASP A 10 -18.49 5.17 8.08
C ASP A 10 -18.46 3.76 7.47
N GLU A 11 -17.72 3.59 6.38
CA GLU A 11 -17.60 2.30 5.71
C GLU A 11 -16.18 2.00 5.26
N ILE A 12 -15.84 0.72 5.28
CA ILE A 12 -14.66 0.17 4.64
C ILE A 12 -15.16 -0.75 3.52
N ILE A 13 -14.73 -0.51 2.30
CA ILE A 13 -15.25 -1.20 1.11
C ILE A 13 -14.10 -1.64 0.19
N ASN A 14 -14.24 -2.81 -0.42
CA ASN A 14 -13.30 -3.22 -1.46
C ASN A 14 -13.59 -2.47 -2.76
N ALA A 15 -12.54 -2.11 -3.49
CA ALA A 15 -12.69 -1.37 -4.74
C ALA A 15 -13.53 -2.12 -5.78
N GLU A 16 -13.52 -3.45 -5.78
CA GLU A 16 -14.31 -4.27 -6.69
C GLU A 16 -15.82 -4.21 -6.41
N ASP A 17 -16.22 -3.85 -5.19
CA ASP A 17 -17.64 -3.70 -4.83
C ASP A 17 -18.20 -2.31 -5.23
N LEU A 18 -17.32 -1.37 -5.58
CA LEU A 18 -17.70 -0.03 -6.03
C LEU A 18 -18.17 0.03 -7.48
N ALA A 19 -17.88 -0.97 -8.29
CA ALA A 19 -18.18 -0.98 -9.72
C ALA A 19 -18.57 -2.39 -10.19
N THR A 20 -19.33 -2.47 -11.29
CA THR A 20 -19.63 -3.76 -11.92
C THR A 20 -18.36 -4.37 -12.52
N ARG A 21 -18.34 -5.71 -12.70
CA ARG A 21 -17.16 -6.41 -13.27
C ARG A 21 -16.74 -5.84 -14.61
N ASP A 22 -17.71 -5.52 -15.47
CA ASP A 22 -17.46 -4.94 -16.79
C ASP A 22 -16.89 -3.53 -16.68
N GLU A 23 -17.38 -2.73 -15.74
CA GLU A 23 -16.87 -1.39 -15.46
C GLU A 23 -15.44 -1.44 -14.94
N VAL A 24 -15.12 -2.33 -13.98
CA VAL A 24 -13.77 -2.55 -13.48
C VAL A 24 -12.81 -2.90 -14.61
N GLN A 25 -13.21 -3.80 -15.51
CA GLN A 25 -12.38 -4.20 -16.64
C GLN A 25 -12.18 -3.04 -17.63
N ARG A 26 -13.23 -2.29 -17.94
CA ARG A 26 -13.15 -1.10 -18.80
C ARG A 26 -12.22 -0.03 -18.22
N LEU A 27 -12.37 0.27 -16.93
CA LEU A 27 -11.52 1.25 -16.24
C LEU A 27 -10.06 0.79 -16.19
N ARG A 28 -9.82 -0.51 -16.00
CA ARG A 28 -8.47 -1.06 -16.08
C ARG A 28 -7.86 -0.90 -17.47
N GLN A 29 -8.59 -1.21 -18.53
CA GLN A 29 -8.13 -1.00 -19.90
C GLN A 29 -7.85 0.48 -20.20
N GLN A 30 -8.66 1.38 -19.64
CA GLN A 30 -8.42 2.82 -19.75
C GLN A 30 -7.09 3.21 -19.08
N LEU A 31 -6.83 2.70 -17.87
CA LEU A 31 -5.56 2.94 -17.17
C LEU A 31 -4.38 2.38 -17.96
N ASP A 32 -4.48 1.16 -18.51
CA ASP A 32 -3.43 0.55 -19.32
C ASP A 32 -3.09 1.40 -20.56
N ARG A 33 -4.10 1.92 -21.25
CA ARG A 33 -3.90 2.86 -22.38
C ARG A 33 -3.19 4.15 -21.97
N LEU A 34 -3.52 4.69 -20.80
CA LEU A 34 -2.85 5.89 -20.26
C LEU A 34 -1.39 5.62 -19.88
N MET A 35 -1.07 4.38 -19.50
CA MET A 35 0.29 3.96 -19.18
C MET A 35 1.15 3.67 -20.43
N GLU A 36 0.53 3.27 -21.54
CA GLU A 36 1.21 2.79 -22.76
C GLU A 36 2.31 3.74 -23.27
N PRO A 37 2.08 5.07 -23.38
CA PRO A 37 3.11 6.02 -23.87
C PRO A 37 4.32 6.08 -22.93
N HIS A 38 4.18 5.67 -21.68
CA HIS A 38 5.20 5.81 -20.64
C HIS A 38 5.86 4.48 -20.23
N ILE A 39 5.50 3.37 -20.86
CA ILE A 39 5.96 2.01 -20.50
C ILE A 39 7.49 1.93 -20.38
N GLN A 40 8.24 2.52 -21.29
CA GLN A 40 9.70 2.48 -21.23
C GLN A 40 10.27 3.25 -20.03
N THR A 41 9.71 4.41 -19.73
CA THR A 41 10.11 5.22 -18.57
C THR A 41 9.73 4.51 -17.27
N ILE A 42 8.52 3.97 -17.21
CA ILE A 42 8.01 3.15 -16.10
C ILE A 42 8.93 1.96 -15.86
N GLY A 43 9.32 1.22 -16.90
CA GLY A 43 10.22 0.09 -16.79
C GLY A 43 11.60 0.47 -16.22
N LYS A 44 12.17 1.61 -16.66
CA LYS A 44 13.44 2.13 -16.12
C LYS A 44 13.33 2.50 -14.65
N LEU A 45 12.26 3.17 -14.24
CA LEU A 45 12.02 3.55 -12.85
C LEU A 45 11.81 2.33 -11.95
N ALA A 46 10.99 1.38 -12.38
CA ALA A 46 10.76 0.12 -11.67
C ALA A 46 12.06 -0.66 -11.45
N ASN A 47 12.88 -0.82 -12.51
CA ASN A 47 14.17 -1.51 -12.42
C ASN A 47 15.17 -0.76 -11.52
N ARG A 48 15.13 0.58 -11.49
CA ARG A 48 15.96 1.38 -10.60
C ARG A 48 15.53 1.19 -9.14
N LEU A 49 14.22 1.25 -8.87
CA LEU A 49 13.67 1.05 -7.54
C LEU A 49 13.99 -0.37 -7.03
N GLN A 50 13.77 -1.37 -7.88
CA GLN A 50 14.09 -2.77 -7.54
C GLN A 50 15.57 -2.94 -7.15
N ARG A 51 16.49 -2.34 -7.92
CA ARG A 51 17.93 -2.39 -7.60
C ARG A 51 18.26 -1.72 -6.27
N ILE A 52 17.64 -0.58 -5.96
CA ILE A 52 17.82 0.11 -4.67
C ILE A 52 17.31 -0.76 -3.52
N LEU A 53 16.12 -1.33 -3.65
CA LEU A 53 15.54 -2.21 -2.63
C LEU A 53 16.40 -3.46 -2.42
N GLN A 54 16.84 -4.12 -3.49
CA GLN A 54 17.71 -5.29 -3.41
C GLN A 54 19.09 -4.96 -2.80
N ALA A 55 19.63 -3.77 -3.10
CA ALA A 55 20.90 -3.33 -2.50
C ALA A 55 20.78 -3.02 -1.01
N GLN A 56 19.59 -2.65 -0.54
CA GLN A 56 19.30 -2.41 0.89
C GLN A 56 18.91 -3.70 1.64
N GLN A 57 18.71 -4.80 0.93
CA GLN A 57 18.56 -6.11 1.59
C GLN A 57 19.85 -6.40 2.35
N ASN A 58 19.80 -6.25 3.67
CA ASN A 58 20.93 -6.54 4.54
C ASN A 58 21.28 -8.02 4.40
N ARG A 59 22.41 -8.27 3.76
CA ARG A 59 23.03 -9.60 3.78
C ARG A 59 23.56 -9.82 5.19
N SER A 60 22.92 -10.68 5.94
CA SER A 60 23.43 -11.12 7.22
C SER A 60 24.27 -12.38 7.04
N TRP A 61 25.23 -12.56 7.93
CA TRP A 61 26.04 -13.76 7.96
C TRP A 61 25.62 -14.62 9.14
N ASN A 62 25.24 -15.86 8.85
CA ASN A 62 25.10 -16.87 9.88
C ASN A 62 26.50 -17.43 10.16
N PHE A 63 26.96 -17.27 11.38
CA PHE A 63 28.29 -17.73 11.84
C PHE A 63 28.15 -19.04 12.62
N ASN A 64 29.29 -19.68 12.87
CA ASN A 64 29.40 -20.91 13.65
C ASN A 64 28.64 -22.08 12.97
N LEU A 65 28.83 -22.23 11.69
CA LEU A 65 28.29 -23.35 10.91
C LEU A 65 29.39 -24.42 10.69
N GLU A 66 28.95 -25.63 10.44
CA GLU A 66 29.79 -26.77 10.08
C GLU A 66 30.23 -26.78 8.63
N GLU A 67 29.40 -26.10 7.76
CA GLU A 67 29.59 -26.02 6.32
C GLU A 67 29.38 -24.59 5.82
N GLY A 68 30.04 -24.21 4.72
CA GLY A 68 29.89 -22.92 4.06
C GLY A 68 31.21 -22.26 3.69
N LEU A 69 31.23 -20.92 3.70
CA LEU A 69 32.46 -20.14 3.51
C LEU A 69 33.27 -20.11 4.80
N LEU A 70 34.58 -20.35 4.70
CA LEU A 70 35.47 -20.30 5.86
C LEU A 70 35.50 -18.87 6.45
N ASP A 71 35.21 -18.75 7.74
CA ASP A 71 35.34 -17.49 8.46
C ASP A 71 36.79 -17.27 8.89
N THR A 72 37.55 -16.51 8.11
CA THR A 72 38.96 -16.23 8.36
C THR A 72 39.25 -15.54 9.68
N ALA A 73 38.29 -14.76 10.21
CA ALA A 73 38.43 -14.11 11.51
C ALA A 73 38.39 -15.10 12.69
N ARG A 74 37.94 -16.34 12.45
CA ARG A 74 37.76 -17.36 13.49
C ARG A 74 38.69 -18.59 13.33
N LEU A 75 39.64 -18.52 12.41
CA LEU A 75 40.61 -19.59 12.16
C LEU A 75 41.42 -19.98 13.40
N THR A 76 41.69 -19.02 14.30
CA THR A 76 42.39 -19.29 15.57
C THR A 76 41.65 -20.32 16.43
N ARG A 77 40.35 -20.47 16.29
CA ARG A 77 39.54 -21.48 17.02
C ARG A 77 39.86 -22.91 16.56
N ILE A 78 40.16 -23.11 15.28
CA ILE A 78 40.51 -24.43 14.74
C ILE A 78 41.80 -24.94 15.38
N VAL A 79 42.78 -24.03 15.63
CA VAL A 79 44.05 -24.36 16.23
C VAL A 79 43.91 -24.57 17.75
N THR A 80 43.09 -23.77 18.43
CA THR A 80 42.93 -23.82 19.88
C THR A 80 41.93 -24.86 20.37
N ARG A 81 40.96 -25.24 19.52
CA ARG A 81 39.90 -26.23 19.83
C ARG A 81 39.62 -27.12 18.63
N PRO A 82 40.48 -28.09 18.30
CA PRO A 82 40.37 -28.90 17.10
C PRO A 82 39.10 -29.80 17.01
N GLY A 83 38.34 -29.95 18.08
CA GLY A 83 37.08 -30.66 18.09
C GLY A 83 35.85 -29.82 17.76
N SER A 84 35.98 -28.50 17.48
CA SER A 84 34.89 -27.59 17.16
C SER A 84 34.96 -27.22 15.69
N ALA A 85 34.14 -27.87 14.84
CA ALA A 85 34.07 -27.64 13.39
C ALA A 85 33.33 -26.31 13.02
N LEU A 86 32.89 -25.52 13.98
CA LEU A 86 32.05 -24.32 13.81
C LEU A 86 32.86 -23.10 13.33
N SER A 87 33.51 -23.20 12.17
CA SER A 87 34.40 -22.16 11.63
C SER A 87 33.92 -21.63 10.28
N PHE A 88 32.76 -22.03 9.88
CA PHE A 88 32.15 -21.58 8.61
C PHE A 88 31.06 -20.53 8.85
N LYS A 89 30.85 -19.74 7.83
CA LYS A 89 29.77 -18.75 7.73
C LYS A 89 29.01 -18.94 6.41
N GLN A 90 27.72 -18.70 6.44
CA GLN A 90 26.87 -18.72 5.27
C GLN A 90 26.13 -17.40 5.15
N GLU A 91 26.04 -16.89 3.94
CA GLU A 91 25.25 -15.70 3.66
C GLU A 91 23.76 -16.05 3.84
N SER A 92 23.07 -15.26 4.67
CA SER A 92 21.64 -15.39 4.92
C SER A 92 20.95 -14.21 4.29
N GLU A 93 20.06 -14.47 3.37
CA GLU A 93 19.15 -13.43 2.86
C GLU A 93 18.08 -13.18 3.91
N ILE A 94 18.00 -11.96 4.42
CA ILE A 94 16.87 -11.51 5.22
C ILE A 94 15.71 -11.28 4.23
N ASN A 95 14.80 -12.22 4.17
CA ASN A 95 13.57 -12.04 3.43
C ASN A 95 12.73 -10.95 4.12
N PHE A 96 12.26 -9.94 3.37
CA PHE A 96 11.30 -8.94 3.84
C PHE A 96 9.89 -9.52 4.06
N LYS A 97 9.77 -10.81 4.36
CA LYS A 97 8.48 -11.50 4.51
C LYS A 97 7.59 -10.90 5.61
N ASP A 98 8.21 -10.24 6.58
CA ASP A 98 7.53 -9.68 7.74
C ASP A 98 7.24 -8.17 7.58
N THR A 99 7.53 -7.60 6.40
CA THR A 99 7.31 -6.19 6.14
C THR A 99 6.10 -6.03 5.20
N VAL A 100 5.15 -5.20 5.62
CA VAL A 100 4.04 -4.74 4.78
C VAL A 100 4.25 -3.27 4.47
N VAL A 101 4.11 -2.89 3.21
CA VAL A 101 4.17 -1.49 2.78
C VAL A 101 2.77 -1.03 2.45
N SER A 102 2.23 -0.12 3.25
CA SER A 102 0.92 0.50 3.04
C SER A 102 1.06 1.74 2.16
N ILE A 103 0.34 1.78 1.05
CA ILE A 103 0.25 2.93 0.15
C ILE A 103 -1.13 3.53 0.32
N LEU A 104 -1.20 4.66 1.02
CA LEU A 104 -2.45 5.37 1.25
C LEU A 104 -2.62 6.49 0.21
N ILE A 105 -3.73 6.48 -0.52
CA ILE A 105 -4.03 7.37 -1.64
C ILE A 105 -5.19 8.28 -1.27
N ASP A 106 -4.95 9.57 -1.30
CA ASP A 106 -6.02 10.57 -1.21
C ASP A 106 -6.94 10.45 -2.43
N SER A 107 -8.20 10.13 -2.16
CA SER A 107 -9.27 10.02 -3.17
C SER A 107 -10.27 11.16 -3.02
N SER A 108 -9.80 12.36 -2.70
CA SER A 108 -10.61 13.58 -2.60
C SER A 108 -10.89 14.21 -3.97
N GLY A 109 -11.81 15.15 -3.99
CA GLY A 109 -12.23 15.83 -5.21
C GLY A 109 -11.13 16.66 -5.86
N SER A 110 -10.15 17.15 -5.10
CA SER A 110 -8.96 17.86 -5.62
C SER A 110 -8.05 16.98 -6.47
N MET A 111 -8.10 15.66 -6.26
CA MET A 111 -7.34 14.68 -7.02
C MET A 111 -7.96 14.35 -8.39
N ARG A 112 -9.13 14.91 -8.72
CA ARG A 112 -9.82 14.60 -9.97
C ARG A 112 -8.97 14.85 -11.22
N GLY A 113 -9.06 13.95 -12.17
CA GLY A 113 -8.39 14.06 -13.47
C GLY A 113 -6.94 13.58 -13.43
N ARG A 114 -6.00 14.44 -13.82
CA ARG A 114 -4.59 14.06 -14.00
C ARG A 114 -3.93 13.55 -12.71
N SER A 115 -4.23 14.16 -11.58
CA SER A 115 -3.62 13.79 -10.29
C SER A 115 -3.98 12.35 -9.91
N MET A 116 -5.26 11.98 -10.00
CA MET A 116 -5.71 10.61 -9.70
C MET A 116 -5.17 9.60 -10.72
N THR A 117 -5.10 9.99 -12.01
CA THR A 117 -4.48 9.13 -13.03
C THR A 117 -3.01 8.84 -12.70
N LEU A 118 -2.24 9.85 -12.31
CA LEU A 118 -0.86 9.67 -11.90
C LEU A 118 -0.75 8.81 -10.63
N ALA A 119 -1.62 9.03 -9.65
CA ALA A 119 -1.66 8.21 -8.43
C ALA A 119 -1.92 6.74 -8.75
N ALA A 120 -2.89 6.44 -9.62
CA ALA A 120 -3.19 5.07 -10.06
C ALA A 120 -2.01 4.42 -10.79
N ILE A 121 -1.32 5.17 -11.66
CA ILE A 121 -0.12 4.72 -12.36
C ILE A 121 1.00 4.44 -11.35
N CYS A 122 1.24 5.36 -10.42
CA CYS A 122 2.25 5.18 -9.37
C CYS A 122 1.97 3.95 -8.50
N ALA A 123 0.71 3.75 -8.09
CA ALA A 123 0.30 2.58 -7.33
C ALA A 123 0.58 1.27 -8.08
N ASP A 124 0.28 1.22 -9.39
CA ASP A 124 0.57 0.04 -10.23
C ASP A 124 2.08 -0.22 -10.34
N ILE A 125 2.89 0.83 -10.53
CA ILE A 125 4.35 0.71 -10.66
C ILE A 125 4.97 0.26 -9.34
N ILE A 126 4.68 0.98 -8.26
CA ILE A 126 5.27 0.72 -6.94
C ILE A 126 4.84 -0.66 -6.47
N GLY A 127 3.53 -0.97 -6.53
CA GLY A 127 2.99 -2.26 -6.12
C GLY A 127 3.61 -3.41 -6.90
N SER A 128 3.72 -3.30 -8.24
CA SER A 128 4.36 -4.34 -9.06
C SER A 128 5.84 -4.51 -8.78
N THR A 129 6.54 -3.43 -8.42
CA THR A 129 7.97 -3.47 -8.10
C THR A 129 8.21 -4.13 -6.75
N LEU A 130 7.40 -3.78 -5.74
CA LEU A 130 7.48 -4.39 -4.41
C LEU A 130 7.10 -5.88 -4.45
N ASP A 131 6.09 -6.25 -5.23
CA ASP A 131 5.70 -7.65 -5.47
C ASP A 131 6.86 -8.48 -6.05
N ARG A 132 7.61 -7.93 -7.02
CA ARG A 132 8.83 -8.55 -7.55
C ARG A 132 9.95 -8.70 -6.51
N CYS A 133 9.97 -7.85 -5.50
CA CYS A 133 10.92 -7.92 -4.39
C CYS A 133 10.42 -8.80 -3.23
N ASN A 134 9.31 -9.51 -3.39
CA ASN A 134 8.64 -10.30 -2.35
C ASN A 134 8.29 -9.47 -1.10
N ILE A 135 7.96 -8.21 -1.28
CA ILE A 135 7.49 -7.31 -0.22
C ILE A 135 5.97 -7.25 -0.28
N ASN A 136 5.31 -7.59 0.82
CA ASN A 136 3.87 -7.48 0.91
C ASN A 136 3.44 -6.02 0.84
N THR A 137 2.43 -5.73 0.03
CA THR A 137 1.91 -4.37 -0.13
C THR A 137 0.42 -4.35 0.06
N GLU A 138 -0.06 -3.28 0.65
CA GLU A 138 -1.46 -2.93 0.59
C GLU A 138 -1.63 -1.55 -0.07
N ILE A 139 -2.73 -1.37 -0.77
CA ILE A 139 -3.05 -0.13 -1.47
C ILE A 139 -4.44 0.27 -1.05
N LEU A 140 -4.48 1.37 -0.33
CA LEU A 140 -5.63 1.90 0.36
C LEU A 140 -6.00 3.26 -0.21
N GLY A 141 -7.27 3.59 -0.17
CA GLY A 141 -7.74 4.93 -0.53
C GLY A 141 -8.72 5.46 0.50
N PHE A 142 -8.80 6.75 0.62
CA PHE A 142 -9.74 7.37 1.53
C PHE A 142 -10.44 8.57 0.89
N THR A 143 -11.72 8.68 1.20
CA THR A 143 -12.60 9.78 0.80
C THR A 143 -13.79 9.83 1.76
N THR A 144 -14.79 10.66 1.46
CA THR A 144 -16.08 10.64 2.14
C THR A 144 -17.18 10.08 1.21
N LYS A 145 -18.29 9.63 1.79
CA LYS A 145 -19.45 9.14 1.01
C LYS A 145 -20.18 10.27 0.30
N HIS A 146 -20.23 11.42 0.94
CA HIS A 146 -21.02 12.57 0.50
C HIS A 146 -20.19 13.85 0.55
N TRP A 147 -20.61 14.85 -0.20
CA TRP A 147 -20.09 16.21 -0.12
C TRP A 147 -20.68 16.94 1.09
N LYS A 148 -19.87 17.74 1.80
CA LYS A 148 -20.31 18.63 2.88
C LYS A 148 -21.04 17.92 4.03
N GLY A 149 -20.52 16.79 4.45
CA GLY A 149 -21.10 15.94 5.49
C GLY A 149 -21.79 14.70 4.91
N GLY A 150 -22.83 14.21 5.56
CA GLY A 150 -23.53 13.00 5.14
C GLY A 150 -24.73 12.71 6.05
N GLU A 151 -25.00 11.45 6.34
CA GLU A 151 -26.06 11.05 7.25
C GLU A 151 -25.76 11.47 8.69
N ALA A 152 -24.49 11.46 9.11
CA ALA A 152 -24.07 11.98 10.40
C ALA A 152 -24.45 13.46 10.56
N ARG A 153 -24.26 14.27 9.52
CA ARG A 153 -24.66 15.69 9.54
C ARG A 153 -26.18 15.86 9.59
N LYS A 154 -26.94 15.06 8.87
CA LYS A 154 -28.40 15.08 8.91
C LYS A 154 -28.91 14.74 10.30
N LEU A 155 -28.33 13.71 10.92
CA LEU A 155 -28.65 13.30 12.28
C LEU A 155 -28.37 14.44 13.28
N TRP A 156 -27.22 15.10 13.18
CA TRP A 156 -26.87 16.24 14.00
C TRP A 156 -27.87 17.40 13.87
N MET A 157 -28.27 17.73 12.64
CA MET A 157 -29.29 18.76 12.40
C MET A 157 -30.64 18.41 13.06
N ASN A 158 -31.05 17.14 12.95
CA ASN A 158 -32.30 16.66 13.53
C ASN A 158 -32.28 16.67 15.08
N GLN A 159 -31.10 16.58 15.68
CA GLN A 159 -30.90 16.64 17.15
C GLN A 159 -30.73 18.05 17.69
N GLY A 160 -31.03 19.09 16.90
CA GLY A 160 -31.01 20.48 17.34
C GLY A 160 -29.64 21.16 17.20
N SER A 161 -28.73 20.60 16.39
CA SER A 161 -27.44 21.24 16.03
C SER A 161 -26.61 21.68 17.25
N VAL A 162 -26.37 20.74 18.15
CA VAL A 162 -25.55 20.95 19.35
C VAL A 162 -24.17 21.56 18.97
N PRO A 163 -23.67 22.58 19.73
CA PRO A 163 -22.38 23.21 19.44
C PRO A 163 -21.23 22.20 19.54
N LEU A 164 -20.17 22.42 18.73
CA LEU A 164 -18.95 21.60 18.69
C LEU A 164 -19.19 20.12 18.43
N PRO A 165 -19.89 19.74 17.35
CA PRO A 165 -20.24 18.34 17.10
C PRO A 165 -19.04 17.47 16.72
N GLY A 166 -17.91 18.04 16.34
CA GLY A 166 -16.79 17.31 15.76
C GLY A 166 -17.01 16.98 14.28
N ARG A 167 -16.42 15.87 13.81
CA ARG A 167 -16.56 15.42 12.42
C ARG A 167 -18.01 15.01 12.11
N LEU A 168 -18.57 15.57 11.05
CA LEU A 168 -19.92 15.31 10.54
C LEU A 168 -19.94 14.63 9.18
N ASN A 169 -18.77 14.25 8.66
CA ASN A 169 -18.63 13.52 7.38
C ASN A 169 -18.74 12.02 7.61
N ASP A 170 -19.37 11.33 6.67
CA ASP A 170 -19.38 9.86 6.63
C ASP A 170 -18.15 9.42 5.83
N LEU A 171 -17.26 8.66 6.45
CA LEU A 171 -16.01 8.21 5.81
C LEU A 171 -16.25 7.05 4.86
N ARG A 172 -15.43 7.00 3.81
CA ARG A 172 -15.29 5.85 2.94
C ARG A 172 -13.82 5.50 2.80
N HIS A 173 -13.43 4.40 3.40
CA HIS A 173 -12.12 3.80 3.24
C HIS A 173 -12.18 2.69 2.20
N ILE A 174 -11.27 2.71 1.23
CA ILE A 174 -11.33 1.85 0.06
C ILE A 174 -10.10 0.95 0.05
N ILE A 175 -10.31 -0.36 -0.03
CA ILE A 175 -9.23 -1.33 -0.17
C ILE A 175 -9.10 -1.67 -1.65
N PHE A 176 -8.08 -1.12 -2.33
CA PHE A 176 -7.73 -1.50 -3.69
C PHE A 176 -6.95 -2.81 -3.73
N LYS A 177 -6.08 -3.03 -2.75
CA LYS A 177 -5.34 -4.26 -2.52
C LYS A 177 -5.08 -4.44 -1.03
N SER A 178 -5.48 -5.55 -0.46
CA SER A 178 -5.08 -5.95 0.89
C SER A 178 -3.69 -6.61 0.87
N ALA A 179 -2.99 -6.63 2.01
CA ALA A 179 -1.67 -7.25 2.15
C ALA A 179 -1.68 -8.72 1.72
N ASP A 180 -2.73 -9.47 2.06
CA ASP A 180 -2.87 -10.90 1.80
C ASP A 180 -3.21 -11.26 0.35
N ASN A 181 -3.74 -10.30 -0.42
CA ASN A 181 -4.11 -10.53 -1.80
C ASN A 181 -2.91 -10.43 -2.73
N SER A 182 -2.80 -11.36 -3.70
CA SER A 182 -1.76 -11.27 -4.72
C SER A 182 -1.94 -10.02 -5.57
N PHE A 183 -0.83 -9.34 -5.90
CA PHE A 183 -0.82 -8.15 -6.74
C PHE A 183 -1.52 -8.40 -8.08
N ARG A 184 -1.28 -9.56 -8.71
CA ARG A 184 -1.89 -9.93 -9.98
C ARG A 184 -3.42 -9.90 -9.96
N ARG A 185 -4.05 -10.37 -8.87
CA ARG A 185 -5.52 -10.35 -8.73
C ARG A 185 -6.05 -8.95 -8.47
N ALA A 186 -5.37 -8.20 -7.62
CA ALA A 186 -5.79 -6.86 -7.22
C ALA A 186 -5.56 -5.79 -8.30
N ARG A 187 -4.65 -6.02 -9.24
CA ARG A 187 -4.24 -5.04 -10.25
C ARG A 187 -5.41 -4.44 -11.05
N LYS A 188 -6.46 -5.22 -11.30
CA LYS A 188 -7.68 -4.75 -11.98
C LYS A 188 -8.37 -3.62 -11.21
N ASN A 189 -8.27 -3.63 -9.88
CA ASN A 189 -8.96 -2.70 -9.00
C ASN A 189 -8.40 -1.27 -9.08
N PHE A 190 -7.15 -1.09 -9.50
CA PHE A 190 -6.54 0.23 -9.63
C PHE A 190 -7.20 1.10 -10.70
N GLY A 191 -7.84 0.49 -11.69
CA GLY A 191 -8.68 1.21 -12.66
C GLY A 191 -9.84 1.94 -11.99
N VAL A 192 -10.38 1.42 -10.87
CA VAL A 192 -11.51 2.01 -10.15
C VAL A 192 -11.18 3.41 -9.60
N MET A 193 -9.90 3.74 -9.40
CA MET A 193 -9.47 5.09 -9.03
C MET A 193 -9.90 6.14 -10.08
N LEU A 194 -10.06 5.74 -11.34
CA LEU A 194 -10.49 6.62 -12.43
C LEU A 194 -12.01 6.78 -12.50
N ARG A 195 -12.78 6.12 -11.62
CA ARG A 195 -14.23 6.15 -11.65
C ARG A 195 -14.77 7.53 -11.32
N ASP A 196 -15.63 8.05 -12.22
CA ASP A 196 -16.33 9.29 -11.95
C ASP A 196 -17.26 9.18 -10.74
N GLY A 197 -17.29 10.23 -9.93
CA GLY A 197 -18.16 10.32 -8.75
C GLY A 197 -17.64 9.65 -7.50
N LEU A 198 -16.49 8.92 -7.55
CA LEU A 198 -15.86 8.33 -6.38
C LEU A 198 -15.29 9.41 -5.46
N LEU A 199 -14.62 10.40 -6.05
CA LEU A 199 -13.85 11.43 -5.35
C LEU A 199 -14.77 12.45 -4.68
N LYS A 200 -14.62 12.63 -3.37
CA LYS A 200 -15.39 13.56 -2.54
C LYS A 200 -14.48 14.41 -1.67
N GLU A 201 -14.75 14.48 -0.38
CA GLU A 201 -13.91 15.17 0.60
C GLU A 201 -12.92 14.20 1.24
N ASN A 202 -11.97 14.70 2.01
CA ASN A 202 -10.98 13.90 2.72
C ASN A 202 -10.93 14.26 4.20
N ILE A 203 -10.60 13.27 5.02
CA ILE A 203 -10.29 13.40 6.46
C ILE A 203 -8.97 12.64 6.69
N ASP A 204 -7.86 13.34 6.54
CA ASP A 204 -6.51 12.74 6.49
C ASP A 204 -6.11 12.07 7.79
N GLY A 205 -6.42 12.69 8.94
CA GLY A 205 -6.01 12.18 10.25
C GLY A 205 -6.60 10.81 10.58
N GLU A 206 -7.90 10.62 10.33
CA GLU A 206 -8.56 9.34 10.55
C GLU A 206 -8.13 8.29 9.51
N ALA A 207 -7.84 8.72 8.29
CA ALA A 207 -7.33 7.82 7.25
C ALA A 207 -5.94 7.26 7.59
N LEU A 208 -5.05 8.09 8.15
CA LEU A 208 -3.74 7.67 8.63
C LEU A 208 -3.85 6.68 9.79
N LEU A 209 -4.75 6.95 10.75
CA LEU A 209 -5.00 6.04 11.88
C LEU A 209 -5.59 4.71 11.43
N TRP A 210 -6.39 4.71 10.37
CA TRP A 210 -6.94 3.48 9.81
C TRP A 210 -5.89 2.65 9.08
N ALA A 211 -4.94 3.29 8.40
CA ALA A 211 -3.89 2.62 7.61
C ALA A 211 -2.69 2.15 8.47
N ALA A 212 -2.57 2.59 9.73
CA ALA A 212 -1.51 2.21 10.66
C ALA A 212 -1.83 0.92 11.42
#